data_0916ecb7219153bd3ea7593d8fe0c651
#
_entry.id   0916ecb7219153bd3ea7593d8fe0c651
#
_cell.length_a   1.000
_cell.length_b   1.000
_cell.length_c   1.000
_cell.angle_alpha   90.00
_cell.angle_beta   90.00
_cell.angle_gamma   90.00
#
_symmetry.space_group_name_H-M   'P 1'
#
loop_
_entity.id
_entity.type
_entity.pdbx_description
1 polymer ?
#
loop_
_entity_poly.entity_id
_entity_poly.type
_entity_poly.pdbx_seq_one_letter_code
_entity_poly.pdbx_strand_id
1 'polypeptide(L)'
;MSNVSANREAIKKNKKRIFEIDSQVMTNKTMIYASRSMIEENRLMILSNYAAAFMGNRQIANSNSDEIFENRQAILDNAVSSNDVEENFINSQKNKAALDFLNHRSALNSAVLSVSEEMAEINSRLIDINRRIMESNQEIVEFNQKQIDINSSLLGGDLQATKATPESNAATIENNQKMMAELEERVSSNRAKMESLISTSEKNSESLMENKKGISDRRQSMMSNREKITANKSKIFS
;
A
#
# COMPACT_ATOMS: atom_id res chain seq x y z
N MET A 1 -57.87 8.71 -11.58
CA MET A 1 -57.47 8.29 -10.22
C MET A 1 -57.37 9.52 -9.34
N SER A 2 -57.85 9.45 -8.09
CA SER A 2 -57.65 10.59 -7.18
C SER A 2 -56.17 10.81 -6.90
N ASN A 3 -55.72 12.06 -6.67
CA ASN A 3 -54.33 12.38 -6.33
C ASN A 3 -53.80 11.57 -5.13
N VAL A 4 -54.68 11.19 -4.21
CA VAL A 4 -54.40 10.35 -3.05
C VAL A 4 -54.01 8.93 -3.46
N SER A 5 -54.73 8.32 -4.43
CA SER A 5 -54.44 6.96 -4.92
C SER A 5 -53.09 6.91 -5.67
N ALA A 6 -52.82 7.91 -6.52
CA ALA A 6 -51.55 8.07 -7.22
C ALA A 6 -50.36 8.20 -6.25
N ASN A 7 -50.51 9.06 -5.23
CA ASN A 7 -49.49 9.23 -4.18
C ASN A 7 -49.23 7.92 -3.42
N ARG A 8 -50.28 7.13 -3.09
CA ARG A 8 -50.13 5.84 -2.41
C ARG A 8 -49.28 4.85 -3.21
N GLU A 9 -49.57 4.75 -4.52
CA GLU A 9 -48.77 3.85 -5.38
C GLU A 9 -47.36 4.31 -5.58
N ALA A 10 -47.14 5.63 -5.71
CA ALA A 10 -45.78 6.21 -5.78
C ALA A 10 -44.99 5.95 -4.49
N ILE A 11 -45.59 6.12 -3.31
CA ILE A 11 -44.96 5.81 -2.01
C ILE A 11 -44.53 4.34 -1.93
N LYS A 12 -45.42 3.40 -2.37
CA LYS A 12 -45.07 1.96 -2.39
C LYS A 12 -43.88 1.68 -3.32
N LYS A 13 -43.85 2.30 -4.50
CA LYS A 13 -42.74 2.19 -5.44
C LYS A 13 -41.43 2.74 -4.85
N ASN A 14 -41.51 3.92 -4.23
CA ASN A 14 -40.36 4.50 -3.56
C ASN A 14 -39.85 3.61 -2.44
N LYS A 15 -40.72 3.03 -1.61
CA LYS A 15 -40.34 2.11 -0.54
C LYS A 15 -39.58 0.88 -1.06
N LYS A 16 -40.05 0.27 -2.16
CA LYS A 16 -39.36 -0.86 -2.80
C LYS A 16 -37.97 -0.45 -3.30
N ARG A 17 -37.90 0.69 -3.98
CA ARG A 17 -36.63 1.22 -4.52
C ARG A 17 -35.62 1.55 -3.41
N ILE A 18 -36.06 2.15 -2.30
CA ILE A 18 -35.22 2.39 -1.13
C ILE A 18 -34.65 1.09 -0.59
N PHE A 19 -35.44 0.02 -0.50
CA PHE A 19 -34.96 -1.29 -0.05
C PHE A 19 -33.92 -1.89 -1.00
N GLU A 20 -34.11 -1.76 -2.32
CA GLU A 20 -33.13 -2.21 -3.32
C GLU A 20 -31.81 -1.43 -3.21
N ILE A 21 -31.87 -0.11 -3.02
CA ILE A 21 -30.69 0.74 -2.79
C ILE A 21 -29.97 0.35 -1.49
N ASP A 22 -30.69 0.13 -0.40
CA ASP A 22 -30.14 -0.30 0.88
C ASP A 22 -29.36 -1.62 0.74
N SER A 23 -29.94 -2.60 0.04
CA SER A 23 -29.27 -3.86 -0.26
C SER A 23 -27.97 -3.66 -1.05
N GLN A 24 -27.93 -2.76 -2.01
CA GLN A 24 -26.74 -2.43 -2.79
C GLN A 24 -25.69 -1.72 -1.93
N VAL A 25 -26.09 -0.80 -1.06
CA VAL A 25 -25.20 -0.12 -0.10
C VAL A 25 -24.56 -1.14 0.85
N MET A 26 -25.31 -2.12 1.35
CA MET A 26 -24.78 -3.19 2.20
C MET A 26 -23.80 -4.10 1.45
N THR A 27 -24.09 -4.43 0.18
CA THR A 27 -23.15 -5.15 -0.68
C THR A 27 -21.85 -4.37 -0.86
N ASN A 28 -21.93 -3.08 -1.17
CA ASN A 28 -20.79 -2.19 -1.30
C ASN A 28 -19.97 -2.13 0.00
N LYS A 29 -20.62 -2.06 1.16
CA LYS A 29 -19.97 -2.11 2.47
C LYS A 29 -19.16 -3.40 2.67
N THR A 30 -19.70 -4.55 2.29
CA THR A 30 -18.99 -5.83 2.35
C THR A 30 -17.74 -5.83 1.44
N MET A 31 -17.86 -5.30 0.23
CA MET A 31 -16.73 -5.16 -0.70
C MET A 31 -15.64 -4.24 -0.16
N ILE A 32 -16.00 -3.15 0.53
CA ILE A 32 -15.03 -2.25 1.18
C ILE A 32 -14.22 -3.01 2.23
N TYR A 33 -14.86 -3.82 3.07
CA TYR A 33 -14.16 -4.61 4.08
C TYR A 33 -13.24 -5.66 3.47
N ALA A 34 -13.68 -6.37 2.42
CA ALA A 34 -12.86 -7.34 1.70
C ALA A 34 -11.63 -6.67 1.06
N SER A 35 -11.84 -5.56 0.36
CA SER A 35 -10.76 -4.77 -0.25
C SER A 35 -9.76 -4.27 0.80
N ARG A 36 -10.23 -3.80 1.95
CA ARG A 36 -9.38 -3.34 3.05
C ARG A 36 -8.52 -4.48 3.60
N SER A 37 -9.09 -5.68 3.79
CA SER A 37 -8.33 -6.85 4.25
C SER A 37 -7.17 -7.17 3.28
N MET A 38 -7.44 -7.21 1.99
CA MET A 38 -6.41 -7.46 0.96
C MET A 38 -5.31 -6.38 0.95
N ILE A 39 -5.69 -5.12 1.13
CA ILE A 39 -4.73 -4.00 1.21
C ILE A 39 -3.81 -4.15 2.43
N GLU A 40 -4.36 -4.50 3.59
CA GLU A 40 -3.55 -4.71 4.81
C GLU A 40 -2.64 -5.95 4.68
N GLU A 41 -3.10 -7.03 4.08
CA GLU A 41 -2.27 -8.20 3.78
C GLU A 41 -1.11 -7.83 2.84
N ASN A 42 -1.38 -7.09 1.76
CA ASN A 42 -0.35 -6.58 0.85
C ASN A 42 0.65 -5.68 1.57
N ARG A 43 0.19 -4.81 2.46
CA ARG A 43 1.05 -3.96 3.28
C ARG A 43 2.00 -4.77 4.17
N LEU A 44 1.50 -5.81 4.82
CA LEU A 44 2.34 -6.71 5.63
C LEU A 44 3.38 -7.44 4.78
N MET A 45 3.02 -7.89 3.57
CA MET A 45 3.96 -8.49 2.63
C MET A 45 5.04 -7.50 2.17
N ILE A 46 4.70 -6.24 1.89
CA ILE A 46 5.66 -5.19 1.55
C ILE A 46 6.69 -5.03 2.67
N LEU A 47 6.25 -4.90 3.90
CA LEU A 47 7.12 -4.74 5.07
C LEU A 47 8.01 -5.97 5.28
N SER A 48 7.47 -7.17 5.12
CA SER A 48 8.21 -8.42 5.20
C SER A 48 9.29 -8.53 4.11
N ASN A 49 8.95 -8.22 2.87
CA ASN A 49 9.87 -8.22 1.73
C ASN A 49 10.99 -7.18 1.92
N TYR A 50 10.64 -5.98 2.38
CA TYR A 50 11.60 -4.94 2.70
C TYR A 50 12.59 -5.40 3.79
N ALA A 51 12.08 -5.94 4.90
CA ALA A 51 12.93 -6.43 5.98
C ALA A 51 13.88 -7.54 5.49
N ALA A 52 13.39 -8.51 4.72
CA ALA A 52 14.20 -9.59 4.18
C ALA A 52 15.26 -9.11 3.19
N ALA A 53 14.90 -8.20 2.29
CA ALA A 53 15.82 -7.67 1.28
C ALA A 53 16.85 -6.72 1.91
N PHE A 54 16.40 -5.75 2.69
CA PHE A 54 17.23 -4.68 3.21
C PHE A 54 18.00 -5.09 4.46
N MET A 55 17.33 -5.66 5.46
CA MET A 55 17.98 -6.04 6.73
C MET A 55 18.72 -7.37 6.63
N GLY A 56 18.20 -8.33 5.88
CA GLY A 56 18.78 -9.67 5.75
C GLY A 56 19.81 -9.79 4.63
N ASN A 57 19.37 -9.68 3.38
CA ASN A 57 20.20 -9.95 2.20
C ASN A 57 21.35 -8.95 2.06
N ARG A 58 21.09 -7.68 2.34
CA ARG A 58 22.10 -6.63 2.26
C ARG A 58 23.23 -6.84 3.26
N GLN A 59 22.93 -7.27 4.49
CA GLN A 59 23.95 -7.53 5.50
C GLN A 59 24.89 -8.66 5.03
N ILE A 60 24.35 -9.73 4.46
CA ILE A 60 25.12 -10.83 3.88
C ILE A 60 25.99 -10.34 2.70
N ALA A 61 25.41 -9.55 1.81
CA ALA A 61 26.12 -9.01 0.65
C ALA A 61 27.30 -8.10 1.06
N ASN A 62 27.09 -7.22 2.05
CA ASN A 62 28.14 -6.36 2.59
C ASN A 62 29.28 -7.18 3.22
N SER A 63 28.94 -8.15 4.09
CA SER A 63 29.91 -9.05 4.69
C SER A 63 30.72 -9.82 3.62
N ASN A 64 30.04 -10.36 2.59
CA ASN A 64 30.73 -11.01 1.49
C ASN A 64 31.68 -10.07 0.73
N SER A 65 31.30 -8.81 0.52
CA SER A 65 32.15 -7.82 -0.16
C SER A 65 33.39 -7.46 0.67
N ASP A 66 33.22 -7.32 1.97
CA ASP A 66 34.32 -7.03 2.89
C ASP A 66 35.32 -8.20 2.91
N GLU A 67 34.83 -9.45 3.06
CA GLU A 67 35.67 -10.63 3.05
C GLU A 67 36.36 -10.89 1.68
N ILE A 68 35.73 -10.58 0.56
CA ILE A 68 36.36 -10.64 -0.78
C ILE A 68 37.53 -9.65 -0.85
N PHE A 69 37.32 -8.44 -0.34
CA PHE A 69 38.38 -7.42 -0.33
C PHE A 69 39.55 -7.83 0.57
N GLU A 70 39.29 -8.32 1.79
CA GLU A 70 40.31 -8.84 2.70
C GLU A 70 41.10 -9.99 2.06
N ASN A 71 40.44 -10.95 1.44
CA ASN A 71 41.10 -12.07 0.74
C ASN A 71 42.01 -11.55 -0.40
N ARG A 72 41.56 -10.51 -1.16
CA ARG A 72 42.36 -9.91 -2.23
C ARG A 72 43.62 -9.21 -1.66
N GLN A 73 43.47 -8.47 -0.56
CA GLN A 73 44.61 -7.83 0.11
C GLN A 73 45.63 -8.87 0.57
N ALA A 74 45.18 -9.95 1.22
CA ALA A 74 46.04 -11.02 1.70
C ALA A 74 46.79 -11.72 0.55
N ILE A 75 46.15 -11.97 -0.62
CA ILE A 75 46.82 -12.49 -1.80
C ILE A 75 47.93 -11.56 -2.29
N LEU A 76 47.67 -10.27 -2.33
CA LEU A 76 48.63 -9.24 -2.79
C LEU A 76 49.76 -9.03 -1.75
N ASP A 77 49.48 -9.18 -0.46
CA ASP A 77 50.50 -9.10 0.61
C ASP A 77 51.45 -10.30 0.60
N ASN A 78 50.96 -11.46 0.20
CA ASN A 78 51.80 -12.69 0.06
C ASN A 78 52.57 -12.72 -1.28
N ALA A 79 52.37 -11.76 -2.18
CA ALA A 79 53.08 -11.68 -3.44
C ALA A 79 54.55 -11.23 -3.16
N VAL A 80 55.50 -12.08 -3.59
CA VAL A 80 56.94 -11.83 -3.43
C VAL A 80 57.42 -10.93 -4.57
N SER A 81 58.18 -9.87 -4.26
CA SER A 81 58.84 -9.03 -5.24
C SER A 81 60.37 -9.17 -5.12
N SER A 82 61.05 -9.17 -6.24
CA SER A 82 62.51 -9.31 -6.32
C SER A 82 63.20 -7.98 -6.70
N ASN A 83 62.39 -6.96 -7.11
CA ASN A 83 62.87 -5.63 -7.51
C ASN A 83 61.77 -4.56 -7.37
N ASP A 84 62.18 -3.30 -7.44
CA ASP A 84 61.27 -2.13 -7.30
C ASP A 84 60.14 -2.11 -8.35
N VAL A 85 60.33 -2.67 -9.54
CA VAL A 85 59.32 -2.71 -10.59
C VAL A 85 58.19 -3.65 -10.21
N GLU A 86 58.50 -4.82 -9.68
CA GLU A 86 57.53 -5.80 -9.20
C GLU A 86 56.81 -5.28 -7.98
N GLU A 87 57.49 -4.63 -7.04
CA GLU A 87 56.90 -4.01 -5.87
C GLU A 87 55.91 -2.90 -6.28
N ASN A 88 56.30 -2.02 -7.22
CA ASN A 88 55.43 -0.98 -7.75
C ASN A 88 54.18 -1.58 -8.45
N PHE A 89 54.33 -2.72 -9.17
CA PHE A 89 53.21 -3.40 -9.76
C PHE A 89 52.24 -3.93 -8.70
N ILE A 90 52.74 -4.62 -7.66
CA ILE A 90 51.94 -5.13 -6.53
C ILE A 90 51.17 -3.96 -5.85
N ASN A 91 51.85 -2.85 -5.56
CA ASN A 91 51.24 -1.70 -4.94
C ASN A 91 50.17 -1.06 -5.85
N SER A 92 50.38 -1.04 -7.16
CA SER A 92 49.38 -0.59 -8.12
C SER A 92 48.13 -1.50 -8.12
N GLN A 93 48.31 -2.81 -8.00
CA GLN A 93 47.19 -3.76 -7.89
C GLN A 93 46.43 -3.59 -6.56
N LYS A 94 47.11 -3.34 -5.45
CA LYS A 94 46.51 -3.00 -4.15
C LYS A 94 45.62 -1.75 -4.25
N ASN A 95 46.18 -0.67 -4.86
CA ASN A 95 45.45 0.56 -5.07
C ASN A 95 44.18 0.34 -5.95
N LYS A 96 44.34 -0.45 -7.04
CA LYS A 96 43.22 -0.79 -7.91
C LYS A 96 42.12 -1.54 -7.14
N ALA A 97 42.52 -2.54 -6.33
CA ALA A 97 41.56 -3.30 -5.52
C ALA A 97 40.81 -2.42 -4.52
N ALA A 98 41.51 -1.47 -3.88
CA ALA A 98 40.91 -0.51 -2.97
C ALA A 98 39.92 0.44 -3.69
N LEU A 99 40.28 0.93 -4.88
CA LEU A 99 39.40 1.77 -5.69
C LEU A 99 38.15 1.02 -6.18
N ASP A 100 38.29 -0.22 -6.64
CA ASP A 100 37.16 -1.09 -7.04
C ASP A 100 36.19 -1.29 -5.87
N PHE A 101 36.73 -1.54 -4.67
CA PHE A 101 35.94 -1.72 -3.46
C PHE A 101 35.21 -0.44 -3.04
N LEU A 102 35.90 0.70 -3.05
CA LEU A 102 35.29 2.00 -2.71
C LEU A 102 34.21 2.41 -3.72
N ASN A 103 34.43 2.19 -5.02
CA ASN A 103 33.43 2.40 -6.05
C ASN A 103 32.18 1.55 -5.80
N HIS A 104 32.37 0.27 -5.50
CA HIS A 104 31.26 -0.61 -5.18
C HIS A 104 30.47 -0.13 -3.95
N ARG A 105 31.18 0.26 -2.87
CA ARG A 105 30.56 0.79 -1.65
C ARG A 105 29.81 2.11 -1.91
N SER A 106 30.37 2.99 -2.73
CA SER A 106 29.73 4.24 -3.13
C SER A 106 28.43 3.99 -3.92
N ALA A 107 28.45 3.06 -4.88
CA ALA A 107 27.26 2.67 -5.64
C ALA A 107 26.17 2.05 -4.74
N LEU A 108 26.57 1.21 -3.77
CA LEU A 108 25.64 0.67 -2.78
C LEU A 108 25.01 1.76 -1.91
N ASN A 109 25.80 2.75 -1.48
CA ASN A 109 25.28 3.87 -0.70
C ASN A 109 24.28 4.71 -1.49
N SER A 110 24.57 4.97 -2.78
CA SER A 110 23.63 5.67 -3.67
C SER A 110 22.30 4.91 -3.81
N ALA A 111 22.35 3.59 -4.00
CA ALA A 111 21.15 2.77 -4.08
C ALA A 111 20.32 2.81 -2.77
N VAL A 112 20.99 2.86 -1.61
CA VAL A 112 20.32 2.99 -0.31
C VAL A 112 19.66 4.34 -0.12
N LEU A 113 20.32 5.41 -0.54
CA LEU A 113 19.74 6.75 -0.49
C LEU A 113 18.46 6.80 -1.32
N SER A 114 18.49 6.27 -2.56
CA SER A 114 17.31 6.21 -3.42
C SER A 114 16.15 5.45 -2.75
N VAL A 115 16.42 4.27 -2.18
CA VAL A 115 15.39 3.51 -1.44
C VAL A 115 14.86 4.29 -0.22
N SER A 116 15.74 5.02 0.47
CA SER A 116 15.34 5.83 1.63
C SER A 116 14.46 7.02 1.23
N GLU A 117 14.75 7.65 0.11
CA GLU A 117 13.92 8.72 -0.47
C GLU A 117 12.52 8.20 -0.84
N GLU A 118 12.44 7.06 -1.54
CA GLU A 118 11.16 6.40 -1.86
C GLU A 118 10.35 6.05 -0.60
N MET A 119 11.00 5.55 0.45
CA MET A 119 10.35 5.26 1.73
C MET A 119 9.82 6.52 2.41
N ALA A 120 10.54 7.63 2.34
CA ALA A 120 10.10 8.92 2.86
C ALA A 120 8.86 9.43 2.10
N GLU A 121 8.81 9.25 0.78
CA GLU A 121 7.64 9.58 -0.05
C GLU A 121 6.42 8.72 0.32
N ILE A 122 6.60 7.41 0.52
CA ILE A 122 5.55 6.51 0.98
C ILE A 122 4.99 6.97 2.34
N ASN A 123 5.87 7.35 3.28
CA ASN A 123 5.45 7.87 4.57
C ASN A 123 4.63 9.16 4.44
N SER A 124 5.04 10.08 3.54
CA SER A 124 4.28 11.30 3.26
C SER A 124 2.87 10.99 2.73
N ARG A 125 2.76 10.04 1.80
CA ARG A 125 1.45 9.58 1.28
C ARG A 125 0.57 8.94 2.36
N LEU A 126 1.14 8.18 3.29
CA LEU A 126 0.40 7.60 4.42
C LEU A 126 -0.12 8.68 5.38
N ILE A 127 0.65 9.73 5.62
CA ILE A 127 0.22 10.89 6.42
C ILE A 127 -0.98 11.58 5.74
N ASP A 128 -0.93 11.75 4.43
CA ASP A 128 -2.02 12.36 3.66
C ASP A 128 -3.31 11.51 3.69
N ILE A 129 -3.16 10.19 3.59
CA ILE A 129 -4.27 9.24 3.76
C ILE A 129 -4.89 9.37 5.16
N ASN A 130 -4.08 9.44 6.21
CA ASN A 130 -4.57 9.61 7.58
C ASN A 130 -5.36 10.92 7.74
N ARG A 131 -4.88 12.02 7.15
CA ARG A 131 -5.59 13.30 7.15
C ARG A 131 -6.97 13.17 6.50
N ARG A 132 -7.05 12.55 5.32
CA ARG A 132 -8.31 12.32 4.60
C ARG A 132 -9.29 11.44 5.38
N ILE A 133 -8.78 10.45 6.13
CA ILE A 133 -9.62 9.63 7.03
C ILE A 133 -10.19 10.49 8.16
N MET A 134 -9.40 11.38 8.74
CA MET A 134 -9.86 12.30 9.80
C MET A 134 -10.93 13.26 9.27
N GLU A 135 -10.73 13.84 8.07
CA GLU A 135 -11.72 14.68 7.40
C GLU A 135 -13.04 13.93 7.17
N SER A 136 -12.96 12.70 6.66
CA SER A 136 -14.16 11.86 6.47
C SER A 136 -14.87 11.51 7.80
N ASN A 137 -14.11 11.28 8.87
CA ASN A 137 -14.69 11.06 10.19
C ASN A 137 -15.42 12.32 10.71
N GLN A 138 -14.87 13.50 10.45
CA GLN A 138 -15.53 14.77 10.79
C GLN A 138 -16.86 14.94 10.05
N GLU A 139 -16.91 14.64 8.76
CA GLU A 139 -18.16 14.66 7.98
C GLU A 139 -19.23 13.74 8.57
N ILE A 140 -18.82 12.54 9.03
CA ILE A 140 -19.74 11.59 9.70
C ILE A 140 -20.28 12.18 11.02
N VAL A 141 -19.42 12.82 11.81
CA VAL A 141 -19.83 13.47 13.08
C VAL A 141 -20.83 14.57 12.81
N GLU A 142 -20.58 15.43 11.82
CA GLU A 142 -21.48 16.53 11.45
C GLU A 142 -22.82 16.00 10.91
N PHE A 143 -22.78 14.93 10.11
CA PHE A 143 -24.00 14.27 9.66
C PHE A 143 -24.81 13.72 10.84
N ASN A 144 -24.16 13.03 11.78
CA ASN A 144 -24.82 12.48 12.96
C ASN A 144 -25.45 13.59 13.82
N GLN A 145 -24.75 14.70 14.03
CA GLN A 145 -25.32 15.84 14.75
C GLN A 145 -26.58 16.37 14.09
N LYS A 146 -26.55 16.57 12.77
CA LYS A 146 -27.76 16.96 12.00
C LYS A 146 -28.93 16.00 12.20
N GLN A 147 -28.68 14.68 12.18
CA GLN A 147 -29.74 13.69 12.38
C GLN A 147 -30.31 13.73 13.81
N ILE A 148 -29.45 13.95 14.79
CA ILE A 148 -29.86 14.14 16.20
C ILE A 148 -30.76 15.37 16.33
N ASP A 149 -30.39 16.48 15.73
CA ASP A 149 -31.17 17.72 15.75
C ASP A 149 -32.54 17.55 15.08
N ILE A 150 -32.58 16.86 13.93
CA ILE A 150 -33.85 16.49 13.25
C ILE A 150 -34.71 15.61 14.15
N ASN A 151 -34.15 14.57 14.76
CA ASN A 151 -34.88 13.69 15.66
C ASN A 151 -35.44 14.46 16.86
N SER A 152 -34.65 15.37 17.44
CA SER A 152 -35.08 16.21 18.56
C SER A 152 -36.24 17.14 18.17
N SER A 153 -36.19 17.75 16.98
CA SER A 153 -37.24 18.56 16.41
C SER A 153 -38.55 17.78 16.20
N LEU A 154 -38.45 16.57 15.62
CA LEU A 154 -39.59 15.66 15.43
C LEU A 154 -40.22 15.21 16.76
N LEU A 155 -39.41 14.92 17.77
CA LEU A 155 -39.88 14.59 19.13
C LEU A 155 -40.51 15.81 19.82
N GLY A 156 -40.01 17.02 19.53
CA GLY A 156 -40.57 18.27 20.00
C GLY A 156 -41.95 18.65 19.42
N GLY A 157 -42.45 17.85 18.45
CA GLY A 157 -43.80 18.02 17.88
C GLY A 157 -43.85 18.87 16.57
N ASP A 158 -42.72 19.07 15.92
CA ASP A 158 -42.66 19.79 14.64
C ASP A 158 -43.35 19.01 13.47
N LEU A 159 -43.57 17.69 13.64
CA LEU A 159 -44.31 16.87 12.70
C LEU A 159 -45.81 17.06 12.85
N GLN A 160 -46.41 17.88 11.96
CA GLN A 160 -47.86 18.17 11.98
C GLN A 160 -48.57 17.44 10.82
N ALA A 161 -48.86 16.14 10.98
CA ALA A 161 -49.54 15.33 9.98
C ALA A 161 -50.90 15.89 9.55
N THR A 162 -51.57 16.66 10.41
CA THR A 162 -52.86 17.33 10.14
C THR A 162 -52.76 18.45 9.09
N LYS A 163 -51.57 18.96 8.81
CA LYS A 163 -51.33 20.00 7.78
C LYS A 163 -50.98 19.42 6.40
N ALA A 164 -50.86 18.09 6.29
CA ALA A 164 -50.51 17.45 5.03
C ALA A 164 -51.65 17.58 3.99
N THR A 165 -51.27 17.92 2.76
CA THR A 165 -52.19 17.98 1.60
C THR A 165 -51.72 16.96 0.54
N PRO A 166 -52.61 16.58 -0.40
CA PRO A 166 -52.17 15.74 -1.52
C PRO A 166 -51.02 16.33 -2.33
N GLU A 167 -51.01 17.65 -2.47
CA GLU A 167 -49.99 18.43 -3.21
C GLU A 167 -48.64 18.43 -2.48
N SER A 168 -48.65 18.67 -1.15
CA SER A 168 -47.43 18.63 -0.34
C SER A 168 -46.82 17.21 -0.31
N ASN A 169 -47.68 16.19 -0.26
CA ASN A 169 -47.24 14.79 -0.36
C ASN A 169 -46.62 14.45 -1.72
N ALA A 170 -47.25 14.96 -2.82
CA ALA A 170 -46.73 14.78 -4.18
C ALA A 170 -45.32 15.38 -4.34
N ALA A 171 -45.13 16.61 -3.85
CA ALA A 171 -43.83 17.29 -3.88
C ALA A 171 -42.75 16.52 -3.08
N THR A 172 -43.11 16.03 -1.91
CA THR A 172 -42.18 15.18 -1.11
C THR A 172 -41.84 13.86 -1.82
N ILE A 173 -42.81 13.20 -2.48
CA ILE A 173 -42.60 11.98 -3.26
C ILE A 173 -41.63 12.23 -4.42
N GLU A 174 -41.82 13.31 -5.16
CA GLU A 174 -40.96 13.72 -6.28
C GLU A 174 -39.54 14.02 -5.80
N ASN A 175 -39.38 14.77 -4.71
CA ASN A 175 -38.08 15.03 -4.12
C ASN A 175 -37.37 13.72 -3.69
N ASN A 176 -38.11 12.79 -3.05
CA ASN A 176 -37.56 11.49 -2.70
C ASN A 176 -37.11 10.68 -3.92
N GLN A 177 -37.85 10.75 -5.03
CA GLN A 177 -37.49 10.10 -6.30
C GLN A 177 -36.19 10.65 -6.88
N LYS A 178 -36.02 11.98 -6.84
CA LYS A 178 -34.77 12.64 -7.27
C LYS A 178 -33.58 12.22 -6.40
N MET A 179 -33.74 12.27 -5.07
CA MET A 179 -32.71 11.84 -4.14
C MET A 179 -32.31 10.37 -4.33
N MET A 180 -33.27 9.48 -4.60
CA MET A 180 -33.00 8.08 -4.90
C MET A 180 -32.21 7.89 -6.20
N ALA A 181 -32.49 8.65 -7.25
CA ALA A 181 -31.74 8.59 -8.50
C ALA A 181 -30.28 9.03 -8.31
N GLU A 182 -30.05 10.11 -7.60
CA GLU A 182 -28.70 10.59 -7.25
C GLU A 182 -27.94 9.58 -6.38
N LEU A 183 -28.65 8.91 -5.47
CA LEU A 183 -28.05 7.90 -4.60
C LEU A 183 -27.70 6.61 -5.38
N GLU A 184 -28.56 6.15 -6.30
CA GLU A 184 -28.29 5.00 -7.17
C GLU A 184 -27.03 5.22 -8.02
N GLU A 185 -26.89 6.42 -8.60
CA GLU A 185 -25.68 6.77 -9.36
C GLU A 185 -24.41 6.70 -8.49
N ARG A 186 -24.45 7.26 -7.28
CA ARG A 186 -23.32 7.20 -6.33
C ARG A 186 -23.00 5.77 -5.90
N VAL A 187 -24.02 4.96 -5.63
CA VAL A 187 -23.87 3.54 -5.25
C VAL A 187 -23.24 2.74 -6.38
N SER A 188 -23.67 2.95 -7.62
CA SER A 188 -23.09 2.32 -8.80
C SER A 188 -21.64 2.74 -9.04
N SER A 189 -21.35 4.04 -8.95
CA SER A 189 -19.97 4.57 -9.07
C SER A 189 -19.05 4.00 -7.99
N ASN A 190 -19.51 3.94 -6.75
CA ASN A 190 -18.75 3.36 -5.65
C ASN A 190 -18.45 1.87 -5.90
N ARG A 191 -19.42 1.12 -6.41
CA ARG A 191 -19.25 -0.29 -6.76
C ARG A 191 -18.14 -0.48 -7.81
N ALA A 192 -18.18 0.27 -8.90
CA ALA A 192 -17.16 0.20 -9.94
C ALA A 192 -15.75 0.52 -9.41
N LYS A 193 -15.63 1.53 -8.52
CA LYS A 193 -14.36 1.87 -7.85
C LYS A 193 -13.85 0.72 -6.97
N MET A 194 -14.73 0.04 -6.25
CA MET A 194 -14.34 -1.08 -5.39
C MET A 194 -13.90 -2.30 -6.20
N GLU A 195 -14.60 -2.63 -7.29
CA GLU A 195 -14.20 -3.69 -8.21
C GLU A 195 -12.80 -3.43 -8.79
N SER A 196 -12.52 -2.21 -9.20
CA SER A 196 -11.19 -1.79 -9.66
C SER A 196 -10.14 -1.89 -8.56
N LEU A 197 -10.47 -1.51 -7.32
CA LEU A 197 -9.56 -1.58 -6.18
C LEU A 197 -9.22 -3.02 -5.79
N ILE A 198 -10.20 -3.93 -5.81
CA ILE A 198 -10.01 -5.36 -5.58
C ILE A 198 -9.05 -5.93 -6.63
N SER A 199 -9.32 -5.69 -7.92
CA SER A 199 -8.45 -6.16 -9.01
C SER A 199 -7.01 -5.62 -8.90
N THR A 200 -6.84 -4.36 -8.50
CA THR A 200 -5.52 -3.77 -8.26
C THR A 200 -4.81 -4.43 -7.08
N SER A 201 -5.55 -4.73 -6.01
CA SER A 201 -5.00 -5.38 -4.81
C SER A 201 -4.57 -6.82 -5.10
N GLU A 202 -5.30 -7.55 -5.93
CA GLU A 202 -4.92 -8.89 -6.41
C GLU A 202 -3.62 -8.86 -7.20
N LYS A 203 -3.50 -7.97 -8.18
CA LYS A 203 -2.26 -7.79 -8.97
C LYS A 203 -1.07 -7.41 -8.10
N ASN A 204 -1.28 -6.55 -7.11
CA ASN A 204 -0.24 -6.19 -6.15
C ASN A 204 0.20 -7.42 -5.33
N SER A 205 -0.72 -8.28 -4.90
CA SER A 205 -0.42 -9.52 -4.19
C SER A 205 0.46 -10.46 -5.03
N GLU A 206 0.12 -10.66 -6.30
CA GLU A 206 0.91 -11.46 -7.23
C GLU A 206 2.36 -10.91 -7.37
N SER A 207 2.50 -9.62 -7.63
CA SER A 207 3.81 -8.96 -7.73
C SER A 207 4.63 -9.05 -6.46
N LEU A 208 3.99 -8.97 -5.28
CA LEU A 208 4.65 -9.11 -3.99
C LEU A 208 5.14 -10.54 -3.72
N MET A 209 4.42 -11.56 -4.20
CA MET A 209 4.85 -12.95 -4.15
C MET A 209 6.05 -13.21 -5.07
N GLU A 210 6.07 -12.64 -6.27
CA GLU A 210 7.23 -12.69 -7.18
C GLU A 210 8.45 -12.01 -6.54
N ASN A 211 8.28 -10.83 -5.94
CA ASN A 211 9.34 -10.15 -5.21
C ASN A 211 9.90 -11.02 -4.06
N LYS A 212 9.03 -11.67 -3.29
CA LYS A 212 9.42 -12.58 -2.21
C LYS A 212 10.28 -13.74 -2.72
N LYS A 213 9.88 -14.34 -3.85
CA LYS A 213 10.66 -15.37 -4.51
C LYS A 213 12.04 -14.86 -4.93
N GLY A 214 12.10 -13.72 -5.63
CA GLY A 214 13.35 -13.11 -6.05
C GLY A 214 14.30 -12.76 -4.89
N ILE A 215 13.75 -12.33 -3.74
CA ILE A 215 14.52 -12.08 -2.51
C ILE A 215 15.13 -13.39 -1.97
N SER A 216 14.37 -14.48 -1.97
CA SER A 216 14.83 -15.80 -1.54
C SER A 216 15.94 -16.35 -2.45
N ASP A 217 15.77 -16.26 -3.77
CA ASP A 217 16.75 -16.72 -4.75
C ASP A 217 18.08 -15.94 -4.63
N ARG A 218 18.00 -14.63 -4.42
CA ARG A 218 19.19 -13.80 -4.16
C ARG A 218 19.88 -14.17 -2.85
N ARG A 219 19.12 -14.47 -1.78
CA ARG A 219 19.68 -14.94 -0.52
C ARG A 219 20.48 -16.24 -0.71
N GLN A 220 19.94 -17.19 -1.46
CA GLN A 220 20.62 -18.46 -1.77
C GLN A 220 21.93 -18.20 -2.53
N SER A 221 21.91 -17.31 -3.52
CA SER A 221 23.11 -16.93 -4.28
C SER A 221 24.18 -16.28 -3.38
N MET A 222 23.78 -15.43 -2.44
CA MET A 222 24.70 -14.79 -1.48
C MET A 222 25.32 -15.82 -0.52
N MET A 223 24.58 -16.81 -0.07
CA MET A 223 25.07 -17.89 0.77
C MET A 223 26.09 -18.76 0.01
N SER A 224 25.80 -19.12 -1.25
CA SER A 224 26.73 -19.84 -2.12
C SER A 224 28.02 -19.01 -2.35
N ASN A 225 27.93 -17.71 -2.53
CA ASN A 225 29.12 -16.86 -2.61
C ASN A 225 29.93 -16.90 -1.31
N ARG A 226 29.29 -16.87 -0.15
CA ARG A 226 29.94 -16.95 1.16
C ARG A 226 30.75 -18.24 1.30
N GLU A 227 30.20 -19.39 0.87
CA GLU A 227 30.91 -20.65 0.87
C GLU A 227 32.18 -20.60 0.03
N LYS A 228 32.13 -20.02 -1.18
CA LYS A 228 33.28 -19.86 -2.06
C LYS A 228 34.33 -18.91 -1.49
N ILE A 229 33.91 -17.82 -0.85
CA ILE A 229 34.80 -16.88 -0.16
C ILE A 229 35.54 -17.56 0.97
N THR A 230 34.84 -18.33 1.79
CA THR A 230 35.45 -19.14 2.88
C THR A 230 36.43 -20.16 2.35
N ALA A 231 36.09 -20.84 1.25
CA ALA A 231 37.02 -21.79 0.61
C ALA A 231 38.27 -21.10 0.06
N ASN A 232 38.16 -19.91 -0.51
CA ASN A 232 39.29 -19.11 -0.95
C ASN A 232 40.16 -18.68 0.23
N LYS A 233 39.54 -18.20 1.31
CA LYS A 233 40.24 -17.83 2.55
C LYS A 233 41.08 -18.95 3.10
N SER A 234 40.55 -20.17 3.16
CA SER A 234 41.27 -21.35 3.60
C SER A 234 42.52 -21.65 2.75
N LYS A 235 42.44 -21.42 1.42
CA LYS A 235 43.61 -21.63 0.52
C LYS A 235 44.68 -20.53 0.62
N ILE A 236 44.31 -19.33 1.04
CA ILE A 236 45.24 -18.20 1.20
C ILE A 236 46.08 -18.37 2.46
N PHE A 237 45.50 -18.93 3.51
CA PHE A 237 46.10 -19.05 4.83
C PHE A 237 46.54 -20.49 5.20
N SER A 238 46.46 -21.44 4.25
CA SER A 238 47.05 -22.78 4.36
C SER A 238 48.48 -22.82 3.86
#